data_88a4df4809fc3e3f593af11ecbeed316
#
_entry.id   88a4df4809fc3e3f593af11ecbeed316
#
_cell.length_a   1.000
_cell.length_b   1.000
_cell.length_c   1.000
_cell.angle_alpha   90.00
_cell.angle_beta   90.00
_cell.angle_gamma   90.00
#
_symmetry.space_group_name_H-M   'P 1'
#
loop_
_entity.id
_entity.type
_entity.pdbx_description
1 polymer ?
#
loop_
_entity_poly.entity_id
_entity_poly.type
_entity_poly.pdbx_seq_one_letter_code
_entity_poly.pdbx_strand_id
1 'polypeptide(L)'
;FCTIEDNVALPLIVKGVKKKEARQQAGKYFAGFGLEGTQKKYPAQLSGGMRQRAALLRTYLFSGSVALLDEPFSALDMLTKQSVHGWYLDVMEQIRLSTLFITHDIDEAVLLSDRIYLLTGKPGTITGEIVIKEPKPRAKDFQVTEAFLEYKKTILNHLRKYSDTV
;
A
#
# COMPACT_ATOMS: atom_id res chain seq x y z
N PHE A 1 -18.63 17.63 -2.12
CA PHE A 1 -18.15 16.34 -2.64
C PHE A 1 -17.30 16.60 -3.87
N CYS A 2 -16.09 15.98 -3.96
CA CYS A 2 -15.17 16.15 -5.08
C CYS A 2 -15.20 14.92 -5.97
N THR A 3 -15.01 15.11 -7.29
CA THR A 3 -14.79 14.00 -8.23
C THR A 3 -13.47 13.28 -7.92
N ILE A 4 -13.24 12.12 -8.53
CA ILE A 4 -11.99 11.36 -8.34
C ILE A 4 -10.79 12.18 -8.82
N GLU A 5 -10.89 12.86 -9.98
CA GLU A 5 -9.79 13.71 -10.45
C GLU A 5 -9.48 14.86 -9.48
N ASP A 6 -10.51 15.47 -8.86
CA ASP A 6 -10.30 16.53 -7.87
C ASP A 6 -9.66 15.99 -6.59
N ASN A 7 -10.08 14.82 -6.12
CA ASN A 7 -9.48 14.15 -4.96
C ASN A 7 -8.00 13.82 -5.19
N VAL A 8 -7.69 13.24 -6.34
CA VAL A 8 -6.33 12.84 -6.70
C VAL A 8 -5.44 14.06 -6.93
N ALA A 9 -5.96 15.12 -7.57
CA ALA A 9 -5.21 16.35 -7.84
C ALA A 9 -5.01 17.24 -6.60
N LEU A 10 -5.74 17.00 -5.51
CA LEU A 10 -5.73 17.85 -4.31
C LEU A 10 -4.33 18.16 -3.76
N PRO A 11 -3.40 17.18 -3.64
CA PRO A 11 -2.05 17.45 -3.15
C PRO A 11 -1.28 18.46 -3.99
N LEU A 12 -1.44 18.42 -5.30
CA LEU A 12 -0.80 19.37 -6.22
C LEU A 12 -1.39 20.77 -6.05
N ILE A 13 -2.71 20.86 -5.86
CA ILE A 13 -3.40 22.14 -5.59
C ILE A 13 -2.91 22.75 -4.28
N VAL A 14 -2.76 21.94 -3.23
CA VAL A 14 -2.22 22.39 -1.93
C VAL A 14 -0.78 22.87 -2.05
N LYS A 15 0.00 22.28 -2.96
CA LYS A 15 1.36 22.75 -3.31
C LYS A 15 1.38 24.01 -4.21
N GLY A 16 0.23 24.62 -4.49
CA GLY A 16 0.12 25.87 -5.25
C GLY A 16 -0.07 25.69 -6.77
N VAL A 17 -0.21 24.45 -7.28
CA VAL A 17 -0.48 24.21 -8.71
C VAL A 17 -1.93 24.62 -9.03
N LYS A 18 -2.15 25.34 -10.14
CA LYS A 18 -3.49 25.71 -10.58
C LYS A 18 -4.36 24.49 -10.83
N LYS A 19 -5.63 24.53 -10.43
CA LYS A 19 -6.56 23.38 -10.47
C LYS A 19 -6.59 22.65 -11.83
N LYS A 20 -6.64 23.41 -12.93
CA LYS A 20 -6.66 22.84 -14.30
C LYS A 20 -5.37 22.04 -14.58
N GLU A 21 -4.24 22.60 -14.24
CA GLU A 21 -2.94 21.98 -14.42
C GLU A 21 -2.75 20.78 -13.49
N ALA A 22 -3.15 20.88 -12.23
CA ALA A 22 -3.10 19.77 -11.27
C ALA A 22 -3.91 18.56 -11.74
N ARG A 23 -5.12 18.78 -12.28
CA ARG A 23 -5.92 17.70 -12.91
C ARG A 23 -5.22 17.08 -14.12
N GLN A 24 -4.59 17.90 -14.96
CA GLN A 24 -3.85 17.40 -16.12
C GLN A 24 -2.62 16.57 -15.71
N GLN A 25 -1.87 17.01 -14.72
CA GLN A 25 -0.74 16.25 -14.16
C GLN A 25 -1.21 14.93 -13.53
N ALA A 26 -2.23 14.97 -12.68
CA ALA A 26 -2.82 13.79 -12.07
C ALA A 26 -3.36 12.80 -13.11
N GLY A 27 -3.98 13.31 -14.17
CA GLY A 27 -4.57 12.51 -15.25
C GLY A 27 -3.60 11.57 -15.94
N LYS A 28 -2.31 11.90 -15.98
CA LYS A 28 -1.26 11.06 -16.58
C LYS A 28 -1.09 9.70 -15.88
N TYR A 29 -1.50 9.59 -14.63
CA TYR A 29 -1.33 8.39 -13.82
C TYR A 29 -2.59 7.52 -13.74
N PHE A 30 -3.75 8.00 -14.19
CA PHE A 30 -5.01 7.28 -14.05
C PHE A 30 -4.99 5.90 -14.71
N ALA A 31 -4.44 5.78 -15.92
CA ALA A 31 -4.32 4.49 -16.60
C ALA A 31 -3.42 3.51 -15.83
N GLY A 32 -2.22 3.92 -15.43
CA GLY A 32 -1.29 3.09 -14.66
C GLY A 32 -1.85 2.66 -13.31
N PHE A 33 -2.72 3.48 -12.71
CA PHE A 33 -3.40 3.14 -11.46
C PHE A 33 -4.73 2.37 -11.68
N GLY A 34 -5.07 2.00 -12.92
CA GLY A 34 -6.31 1.27 -13.24
C GLY A 34 -7.58 2.08 -12.91
N LEU A 35 -7.51 3.39 -13.06
CA LEU A 35 -8.57 4.35 -12.78
C LEU A 35 -9.11 5.03 -14.04
N GLU A 36 -8.73 4.56 -15.22
CA GLU A 36 -9.18 5.12 -16.48
C GLU A 36 -10.70 5.17 -16.57
N GLY A 37 -11.26 6.26 -17.09
CA GLY A 37 -12.70 6.48 -17.19
C GLY A 37 -13.41 6.83 -15.87
N THR A 38 -12.66 6.98 -14.75
CA THR A 38 -13.26 7.32 -13.44
C THR A 38 -13.12 8.78 -13.05
N GLN A 39 -12.44 9.60 -13.84
CA GLN A 39 -12.06 10.98 -13.52
C GLN A 39 -13.23 11.82 -13.01
N LYS A 40 -14.39 11.69 -13.68
CA LYS A 40 -15.61 12.44 -13.37
C LYS A 40 -16.54 11.76 -12.37
N LYS A 41 -16.21 10.53 -11.95
CA LYS A 41 -16.99 9.80 -10.94
C LYS A 41 -16.74 10.34 -9.56
N TYR A 42 -17.67 10.04 -8.65
CA TYR A 42 -17.53 10.29 -7.21
C TYR A 42 -17.08 9.02 -6.48
N PRO A 43 -16.46 9.13 -5.30
CA PRO A 43 -15.98 7.96 -4.55
C PRO A 43 -17.03 6.86 -4.32
N ALA A 44 -18.29 7.24 -4.10
CA ALA A 44 -19.40 6.28 -3.92
C ALA A 44 -19.71 5.43 -5.18
N GLN A 45 -19.25 5.86 -6.36
CA GLN A 45 -19.45 5.16 -7.64
C GLN A 45 -18.30 4.21 -7.98
N LEU A 46 -17.31 4.07 -7.11
CA LEU A 46 -16.15 3.21 -7.28
C LEU A 46 -16.26 1.95 -6.44
N SER A 47 -15.69 0.84 -6.92
CA SER A 47 -15.46 -0.34 -6.09
C SER A 47 -14.48 -0.05 -4.94
N GLY A 48 -14.43 -0.90 -3.91
CA GLY A 48 -13.48 -0.78 -2.81
C GLY A 48 -12.04 -0.68 -3.28
N GLY A 49 -11.62 -1.59 -4.17
CA GLY A 49 -10.27 -1.57 -4.74
C GLY A 49 -9.98 -0.32 -5.57
N MET A 50 -10.93 0.18 -6.36
CA MET A 50 -10.74 1.44 -7.11
C MET A 50 -10.62 2.65 -6.18
N ARG A 51 -11.38 2.71 -5.09
CA ARG A 51 -11.23 3.77 -4.07
C ARG A 51 -9.84 3.73 -3.45
N GLN A 52 -9.34 2.52 -3.14
CA GLN A 52 -8.01 2.34 -2.58
C GLN A 52 -6.92 2.78 -3.54
N ARG A 53 -7.01 2.40 -4.82
CA ARG A 53 -6.08 2.85 -5.88
C ARG A 53 -6.08 4.38 -6.02
N ALA A 54 -7.24 5.04 -5.94
CA ALA A 54 -7.33 6.50 -5.99
C ALA A 54 -6.68 7.15 -4.76
N ALA A 55 -6.84 6.56 -3.57
CA ALA A 55 -6.18 7.02 -2.35
C ALA A 55 -4.65 6.88 -2.44
N LEU A 56 -4.15 5.75 -2.96
CA LEU A 56 -2.73 5.52 -3.19
C LEU A 56 -2.15 6.49 -4.23
N LEU A 57 -2.86 6.76 -5.34
CA LEU A 57 -2.45 7.75 -6.32
C LEU A 57 -2.38 9.17 -5.71
N ARG A 58 -3.34 9.53 -4.87
CA ARG A 58 -3.30 10.79 -4.13
C ARG A 58 -2.07 10.88 -3.22
N THR A 59 -1.77 9.81 -2.49
CA THR A 59 -0.58 9.73 -1.63
C THR A 59 0.69 9.83 -2.45
N TYR A 60 0.79 9.14 -3.58
CA TYR A 60 1.91 9.23 -4.50
C TYR A 60 2.17 10.67 -4.97
N LEU A 61 1.14 11.39 -5.40
CA LEU A 61 1.28 12.78 -5.86
C LEU A 61 1.62 13.77 -4.72
N PHE A 62 1.30 13.39 -3.48
CA PHE A 62 1.71 14.16 -2.30
C PHE A 62 3.15 13.87 -1.91
N SER A 63 3.57 12.60 -1.97
CA SER A 63 4.86 12.11 -1.52
C SER A 63 5.99 12.65 -2.39
N GLY A 64 7.13 12.89 -1.79
CA GLY A 64 8.37 13.16 -2.50
C GLY A 64 9.09 11.84 -2.80
N SER A 65 10.00 11.43 -1.91
CA SER A 65 10.78 10.20 -2.03
C SER A 65 10.25 9.04 -1.19
N VAL A 66 9.40 9.32 -0.18
CA VAL A 66 8.88 8.32 0.77
C VAL A 66 7.36 8.48 0.94
N ALA A 67 6.62 7.39 0.82
CA ALA A 67 5.20 7.32 1.17
C ALA A 67 5.01 6.61 2.51
N LEU A 68 4.09 7.14 3.33
CA LEU A 68 3.66 6.54 4.59
C LEU A 68 2.25 5.97 4.39
N LEU A 69 2.08 4.67 4.58
CA LEU A 69 0.81 3.96 4.41
C LEU A 69 0.44 3.26 5.71
N ASP A 70 -0.68 3.66 6.28
CA ASP A 70 -1.21 3.09 7.52
C ASP A 70 -2.45 2.25 7.17
N GLU A 71 -2.35 0.93 7.37
CA GLU A 71 -3.41 -0.05 7.13
C GLU A 71 -4.12 0.11 5.76
N PRO A 72 -3.39 0.29 4.65
CA PRO A 72 -4.02 0.73 3.40
C PRO A 72 -4.99 -0.28 2.79
N PHE A 73 -4.96 -1.55 3.18
CA PHE A 73 -5.83 -2.59 2.61
C PHE A 73 -6.81 -3.22 3.62
N SER A 74 -6.85 -2.71 4.85
CA SER A 74 -7.68 -3.28 5.94
C SER A 74 -9.19 -3.29 5.64
N ALA A 75 -9.69 -2.34 4.84
CA ALA A 75 -11.10 -2.22 4.49
C ALA A 75 -11.53 -3.06 3.27
N LEU A 76 -10.64 -3.90 2.72
CA LEU A 76 -10.92 -4.72 1.54
C LEU A 76 -11.25 -6.17 1.94
N ASP A 77 -12.16 -6.79 1.21
CA ASP A 77 -12.39 -8.23 1.28
C ASP A 77 -11.18 -9.01 0.70
N MET A 78 -11.08 -10.29 1.03
CA MET A 78 -9.92 -11.13 0.70
C MET A 78 -9.61 -11.20 -0.80
N LEU A 79 -10.64 -11.34 -1.67
CA LEU A 79 -10.42 -11.44 -3.12
C LEU A 79 -9.97 -10.10 -3.71
N THR A 80 -10.58 -9.01 -3.25
CA THR A 80 -10.17 -7.66 -3.63
C THR A 80 -8.76 -7.35 -3.15
N LYS A 81 -8.36 -7.75 -1.93
CA LYS A 81 -6.99 -7.62 -1.43
C LYS A 81 -5.97 -8.26 -2.35
N GLN A 82 -6.17 -9.53 -2.73
CA GLN A 82 -5.23 -10.25 -3.62
C GLN A 82 -5.02 -9.51 -4.94
N SER A 83 -6.12 -9.06 -5.56
CA SER A 83 -6.04 -8.29 -6.82
C SER A 83 -5.31 -6.95 -6.64
N VAL A 84 -5.55 -6.26 -5.53
CA VAL A 84 -4.91 -4.97 -5.25
C VAL A 84 -3.45 -5.13 -4.86
N HIS A 85 -3.07 -6.19 -4.15
CA HIS A 85 -1.66 -6.47 -3.82
C HIS A 85 -0.80 -6.72 -5.06
N GLY A 86 -1.29 -7.56 -6.00
CA GLY A 86 -0.59 -7.78 -7.27
C GLY A 86 -0.39 -6.47 -8.04
N TRP A 87 -1.47 -5.72 -8.22
CA TRP A 87 -1.42 -4.40 -8.84
C TRP A 87 -0.47 -3.43 -8.09
N TYR A 88 -0.49 -3.41 -6.75
CA TYR A 88 0.38 -2.56 -5.94
C TYR A 88 1.87 -2.86 -6.20
N LEU A 89 2.25 -4.12 -6.24
CA LEU A 89 3.62 -4.53 -6.55
C LEU A 89 4.05 -4.03 -7.93
N ASP A 90 3.21 -4.23 -8.96
CA ASP A 90 3.48 -3.79 -10.33
C ASP A 90 3.68 -2.26 -10.42
N VAL A 91 2.82 -1.50 -9.72
CA VAL A 91 2.90 -0.03 -9.72
C VAL A 91 4.14 0.46 -8.94
N MET A 92 4.43 -0.12 -7.77
CA MET A 92 5.59 0.28 -6.96
C MET A 92 6.91 0.04 -7.67
N GLU A 93 7.01 -1.01 -8.48
CA GLU A 93 8.18 -1.25 -9.33
C GLU A 93 8.39 -0.12 -10.36
N GLN A 94 7.29 0.35 -10.98
CA GLN A 94 7.34 1.39 -12.00
C GLN A 94 7.68 2.77 -11.42
N ILE A 95 7.13 3.14 -10.27
CA ILE A 95 7.25 4.48 -9.71
C ILE A 95 8.45 4.66 -8.77
N ARG A 96 9.15 3.60 -8.41
CA ARG A 96 10.37 3.59 -7.55
C ARG A 96 10.24 4.44 -6.28
N LEU A 97 9.08 4.36 -5.61
CA LEU A 97 8.80 5.09 -4.39
C LEU A 97 9.14 4.22 -3.18
N SER A 98 9.97 4.73 -2.27
CA SER A 98 10.17 4.08 -0.97
C SER A 98 8.90 4.20 -0.15
N THR A 99 8.49 3.11 0.50
CA THR A 99 7.25 3.08 1.27
C THR A 99 7.50 2.55 2.67
N LEU A 100 7.04 3.29 3.69
CA LEU A 100 6.85 2.76 5.03
C LEU A 100 5.38 2.34 5.17
N PHE A 101 5.17 1.07 5.42
CA PHE A 101 3.88 0.41 5.41
C PHE A 101 3.56 -0.14 6.80
N ILE A 102 2.45 0.29 7.40
CA ILE A 102 1.98 -0.24 8.68
C ILE A 102 0.82 -1.19 8.40
N THR A 103 0.90 -2.40 8.91
CA THR A 103 -0.18 -3.39 8.84
C THR A 103 -0.11 -4.37 10.01
N HIS A 104 -1.25 -4.91 10.38
CA HIS A 104 -1.37 -6.06 11.30
C HIS A 104 -1.49 -7.40 10.54
N ASP A 105 -1.57 -7.36 9.21
CA ASP A 105 -1.67 -8.53 8.35
C ASP A 105 -0.26 -9.04 7.99
N ILE A 106 0.09 -10.21 8.54
CA ILE A 106 1.43 -10.82 8.33
C ILE A 106 1.65 -11.17 6.87
N ASP A 107 0.61 -11.59 6.16
CA ASP A 107 0.73 -11.96 4.75
C ASP A 107 1.05 -10.73 3.89
N GLU A 108 0.41 -9.59 4.18
CA GLU A 108 0.75 -8.31 3.55
C GLU A 108 2.19 -7.91 3.86
N ALA A 109 2.61 -8.00 5.12
CA ALA A 109 3.96 -7.64 5.51
C ALA A 109 5.01 -8.45 4.76
N VAL A 110 4.85 -9.78 4.68
CA VAL A 110 5.79 -10.68 3.96
C VAL A 110 5.74 -10.45 2.45
N LEU A 111 4.53 -10.29 1.89
CA LEU A 111 4.36 -10.15 0.44
C LEU A 111 4.91 -8.83 -0.10
N LEU A 112 4.67 -7.71 0.61
CA LEU A 112 4.85 -6.37 0.08
C LEU A 112 6.16 -5.70 0.50
N SER A 113 6.83 -6.18 1.58
CA SER A 113 8.02 -5.50 2.12
C SER A 113 9.33 -6.17 1.71
N ASP A 114 10.42 -5.40 1.76
CA ASP A 114 11.79 -5.90 1.71
C ASP A 114 12.33 -6.14 3.13
N ARG A 115 11.77 -5.40 4.10
CA ARG A 115 12.19 -5.41 5.50
C ARG A 115 10.97 -5.20 6.40
N ILE A 116 10.85 -6.01 7.44
CA ILE A 116 9.74 -5.96 8.39
C ILE A 116 10.29 -5.64 9.77
N TYR A 117 9.75 -4.63 10.41
CA TYR A 117 10.02 -4.30 11.81
C TYR A 117 8.84 -4.76 12.67
N LEU A 118 9.12 -5.52 13.72
CA LEU A 118 8.11 -6.03 14.64
C LEU A 118 7.97 -5.07 15.82
N LEU A 119 6.79 -4.48 15.95
CA LEU A 119 6.45 -3.53 17.00
C LEU A 119 5.61 -4.26 18.07
N THR A 120 6.09 -4.29 19.32
CA THR A 120 5.40 -4.97 20.42
C THR A 120 5.49 -4.16 21.71
N GLY A 121 4.72 -4.56 22.72
CA GLY A 121 4.74 -3.94 24.05
C GLY A 121 3.89 -2.67 24.20
N LYS A 122 3.81 -2.17 25.44
CA LYS A 122 3.14 -0.90 25.83
C LYS A 122 4.04 -0.14 26.79
N PRO A 123 4.72 0.97 26.36
CA PRO A 123 4.65 1.57 25.02
C PRO A 123 5.26 0.67 23.95
N GLY A 124 4.77 0.82 22.69
CA GLY A 124 5.25 0.06 21.54
C GLY A 124 6.74 0.30 21.25
N THR A 125 7.51 -0.77 21.14
CA THR A 125 8.93 -0.74 20.80
C THR A 125 9.25 -1.71 19.67
N ILE A 126 10.26 -1.42 18.86
CA ILE A 126 10.75 -2.35 17.84
C ILE A 126 11.55 -3.44 18.55
N THR A 127 11.06 -4.67 18.47
CA THR A 127 11.67 -5.83 19.14
C THR A 127 12.29 -6.83 18.19
N GLY A 128 12.10 -6.66 16.87
CA GLY A 128 12.69 -7.53 15.87
C GLY A 128 12.69 -6.90 14.49
N GLU A 129 13.60 -7.42 13.66
CA GLU A 129 13.72 -7.09 12.25
C GLU A 129 13.83 -8.38 11.44
N ILE A 130 13.10 -8.44 10.33
CA ILE A 130 13.13 -9.56 9.39
C ILE A 130 13.36 -9.00 7.98
N VAL A 131 14.38 -9.51 7.30
CA VAL A 131 14.69 -9.16 5.92
C VAL A 131 14.11 -10.25 5.02
N ILE A 132 13.29 -9.86 4.05
CA ILE A 132 12.75 -10.75 3.03
C ILE A 132 13.78 -10.83 1.90
N LYS A 133 14.32 -12.02 1.66
CA LYS A 133 15.42 -12.23 0.71
C LYS A 133 14.96 -12.38 -0.74
N GLU A 134 13.69 -12.75 -0.91
CA GLU A 134 13.10 -12.96 -2.23
C GLU A 134 13.02 -11.63 -2.97
N PRO A 135 13.53 -11.58 -4.22
CA PRO A 135 13.54 -10.35 -5.01
C PRO A 135 12.13 -9.91 -5.40
N LYS A 136 11.96 -8.62 -5.66
CA LYS A 136 10.77 -8.07 -6.32
C LYS A 136 11.01 -7.99 -7.84
N PRO A 137 9.95 -8.17 -8.68
CA PRO A 137 8.57 -8.50 -8.26
C PRO A 137 8.49 -9.91 -7.67
N ARG A 138 7.66 -10.08 -6.64
CA ARG A 138 7.41 -11.39 -6.02
C ARG A 138 6.73 -12.32 -7.04
N ALA A 139 7.12 -13.59 -7.08
CA ALA A 139 6.45 -14.59 -7.90
C ALA A 139 4.97 -14.70 -7.49
N LYS A 140 4.08 -14.96 -8.47
CA LYS A 140 2.63 -15.05 -8.23
C LYS A 140 2.25 -16.12 -7.21
N ASP A 141 3.04 -17.18 -7.13
CA ASP A 141 2.88 -18.31 -6.21
C ASP A 141 3.68 -18.15 -4.92
N PHE A 142 4.38 -17.02 -4.71
CA PHE A 142 5.21 -16.81 -3.53
C PHE A 142 4.47 -17.08 -2.22
N GLN A 143 3.19 -16.71 -2.12
CA GLN A 143 2.39 -16.92 -0.91
C GLN A 143 2.15 -18.39 -0.53
N VAL A 144 2.35 -19.32 -1.45
CA VAL A 144 2.20 -20.78 -1.20
C VAL A 144 3.53 -21.49 -1.11
N THR A 145 4.66 -20.78 -1.14
CA THR A 145 6.00 -21.36 -1.01
C THR A 145 6.35 -21.66 0.43
N GLU A 146 7.27 -22.60 0.62
CA GLU A 146 7.81 -22.92 1.94
C GLU A 146 8.52 -21.72 2.57
N ALA A 147 9.26 -20.94 1.79
CA ALA A 147 9.91 -19.70 2.24
C ALA A 147 8.91 -18.70 2.85
N PHE A 148 7.76 -18.47 2.19
CA PHE A 148 6.72 -17.62 2.72
C PHE A 148 6.18 -18.10 4.06
N LEU A 149 5.92 -19.41 4.18
CA LEU A 149 5.46 -20.03 5.42
C LEU A 149 6.49 -19.92 6.55
N GLU A 150 7.77 -20.00 6.23
CA GLU A 150 8.85 -19.83 7.21
C GLU A 150 8.92 -18.39 7.75
N TYR A 151 8.79 -17.38 6.89
CA TYR A 151 8.68 -15.99 7.35
C TYR A 151 7.48 -15.80 8.27
N LYS A 152 6.31 -16.33 7.90
CA LYS A 152 5.11 -16.27 8.76
C LYS A 152 5.35 -16.93 10.12
N LYS A 153 5.91 -18.11 10.16
CA LYS A 153 6.24 -18.83 11.41
C LYS A 153 7.18 -17.99 12.28
N THR A 154 8.21 -17.42 11.67
CA THR A 154 9.20 -16.58 12.36
C THR A 154 8.53 -15.36 13.01
N ILE A 155 7.70 -14.64 12.26
CA ILE A 155 6.95 -13.48 12.76
C ILE A 155 6.01 -13.89 13.90
N LEU A 156 5.20 -14.93 13.72
CA LEU A 156 4.25 -15.41 14.72
C LEU A 156 4.95 -15.84 16.01
N ASN A 157 6.05 -16.57 15.92
CA ASN A 157 6.81 -17.00 17.09
C ASN A 157 7.40 -15.80 17.84
N HIS A 158 7.90 -14.80 17.11
CA HIS A 158 8.39 -13.58 17.73
C HIS A 158 7.26 -12.82 18.44
N LEU A 159 6.13 -12.59 17.79
CA LEU A 159 5.00 -11.88 18.38
C LEU A 159 4.45 -12.59 19.63
N ARG A 160 4.31 -13.92 19.60
CA ARG A 160 3.86 -14.71 20.77
C ARG A 160 4.77 -14.53 21.97
N LYS A 161 6.09 -14.60 21.78
CA LYS A 161 7.07 -14.40 22.86
C LYS A 161 6.88 -13.09 23.61
N TYR A 162 6.39 -12.06 22.96
CA TYR A 162 6.18 -10.74 23.55
C TYR A 162 4.72 -10.45 23.92
N SER A 163 3.75 -11.31 23.49
CA SER A 163 2.35 -11.21 23.94
C SER A 163 2.14 -11.73 25.35
N ASP A 164 2.93 -12.74 25.78
CA ASP A 164 2.84 -13.37 27.09
C ASP A 164 3.51 -12.54 28.21
N THR A 165 4.01 -11.35 27.89
CA THR A 165 4.73 -10.47 28.82
C THR A 165 3.90 -9.24 29.23
N VAL A 166 2.56 -9.26 29.01
CA VAL A 166 1.62 -8.16 29.38
C VAL A 166 0.62 -8.63 30.42
#